data_1544ed6892de68b9fa7de8d37ed045ac
#
_entry.id   1544ed6892de68b9fa7de8d37ed045ac
#
_cell.length_a   1.000
_cell.length_b   1.000
_cell.length_c   1.000
_cell.angle_alpha   90.00
_cell.angle_beta   90.00
_cell.angle_gamma   90.00
#
_symmetry.space_group_name_H-M   'P 1'
#
loop_
_entity.id
_entity.type
_entity.pdbx_description
1 polymer ?
#
loop_
_entity_poly.entity_id
_entity_poly.type
_entity_poly.pdbx_seq_one_letter_code
_entity_poly.pdbx_strand_id
1 'polypeptide(L)'
;MQYADEREEAPRSGEIRFDPCAVADGQSANFVTMVPRDSDLLPPVILLETTADQCPSRVSDAAVQSELTTLVNQIEAHSGKPAILAPVEEFEAAYAPSRRFDRQLWLTRSWVEPDYASRPWLMWTANRWYKTEAAQEPLRWVVVRP
;
A
#
# COMPACT_ATOMS: atom_id res chain seq x y z
N MET A 1 -8.26 -16.25 10.30
CA MET A 1 -8.42 -14.99 9.58
C MET A 1 -9.39 -14.08 10.30
N GLN A 2 -9.10 -12.81 10.33
CA GLN A 2 -10.01 -11.80 10.86
C GLN A 2 -10.53 -10.93 9.73
N TYR A 3 -11.79 -10.52 9.84
CA TYR A 3 -12.41 -9.55 8.94
C TYR A 3 -12.54 -8.23 9.69
N ALA A 4 -12.15 -7.13 9.04
CA ALA A 4 -12.26 -5.79 9.59
C ALA A 4 -12.95 -4.86 8.60
N ASP A 5 -13.80 -3.97 9.12
CA ASP A 5 -14.39 -2.88 8.34
C ASP A 5 -13.49 -1.66 8.48
N GLU A 6 -12.87 -1.26 7.39
CA GLU A 6 -11.95 -0.13 7.38
C GLU A 6 -12.61 1.23 7.67
N ARG A 7 -13.93 1.31 7.63
CA ARG A 7 -14.62 2.57 7.93
C ARG A 7 -14.83 2.82 9.41
N GLU A 8 -14.90 1.78 10.23
CA GLU A 8 -15.22 1.94 11.65
C GLU A 8 -14.02 2.38 12.48
N GLU A 9 -12.82 2.10 12.01
CA GLU A 9 -11.62 2.56 12.69
C GLU A 9 -10.82 3.43 11.74
N ALA A 10 -10.68 4.71 12.09
CA ALA A 10 -9.69 5.55 11.44
C ALA A 10 -8.35 4.79 11.54
N PRO A 11 -7.69 4.51 10.42
CA PRO A 11 -6.45 3.76 10.45
C PRO A 11 -5.45 4.47 11.34
N ARG A 12 -4.97 3.77 12.33
CA ARG A 12 -3.89 4.26 13.20
C ARG A 12 -2.54 4.04 12.53
N SER A 13 -2.53 3.82 11.24
CA SER A 13 -1.34 3.77 10.40
C SER A 13 -1.39 4.90 9.40
N GLY A 14 -0.24 5.48 9.12
CA GLY A 14 -0.12 6.40 8.00
C GLY A 14 -0.16 5.63 6.68
N GLU A 15 -0.92 6.15 5.73
CA GLU A 15 -0.92 5.65 4.36
C GLU A 15 -0.31 6.70 3.43
N ILE A 16 0.49 6.25 2.49
CA ILE A 16 0.99 7.08 1.41
C ILE A 16 0.82 6.35 0.08
N ARG A 17 0.36 7.07 -0.94
CA ARG A 17 0.31 6.55 -2.30
C ARG A 17 1.59 6.95 -3.02
N PHE A 18 2.32 5.95 -3.53
CA PHE A 18 3.52 6.20 -4.32
C PHE A 18 3.14 6.74 -5.70
N ASP A 19 3.77 7.86 -6.07
CA ASP A 19 3.65 8.45 -7.40
C ASP A 19 4.95 8.19 -8.17
N PRO A 20 4.94 7.30 -9.19
CA PRO A 20 6.13 7.02 -9.98
C PRO A 20 6.56 8.20 -10.87
N CYS A 21 5.71 9.20 -11.01
CA CYS A 21 5.98 10.37 -11.85
C CYS A 21 6.74 11.48 -11.11
N ALA A 22 6.95 11.34 -9.80
CA ALA A 22 7.55 12.37 -8.95
C ALA A 22 8.71 11.79 -8.13
N VAL A 23 9.56 12.69 -7.62
CA VAL A 23 10.67 12.29 -6.74
C VAL A 23 10.16 11.90 -5.35
N ALA A 24 10.83 10.94 -4.72
CA ALA A 24 10.43 10.40 -3.42
C ALA A 24 10.48 11.45 -2.30
N ASP A 25 11.42 12.36 -2.36
CA ASP A 25 11.63 13.35 -1.29
C ASP A 25 10.38 14.20 -1.03
N GLY A 26 9.68 14.63 -2.07
CA GLY A 26 8.46 15.42 -1.92
C GLY A 26 7.31 14.59 -1.35
N GLN A 27 7.24 13.33 -1.72
CA GLN A 27 6.21 12.40 -1.25
C GLN A 27 6.40 12.05 0.23
N SER A 28 7.63 11.74 0.62
CA SER A 28 7.95 11.41 2.01
C SER A 28 7.80 12.62 2.94
N ALA A 29 8.08 13.83 2.46
CA ALA A 29 7.93 15.05 3.26
C ALA A 29 6.48 15.24 3.71
N ASN A 30 5.51 14.98 2.85
CA ASN A 30 4.09 15.05 3.21
C ASN A 30 3.75 14.01 4.28
N PHE A 31 4.21 12.78 4.13
CA PHE A 31 3.99 11.73 5.12
C PHE A 31 4.58 12.10 6.48
N VAL A 32 5.83 12.55 6.50
CA VAL A 32 6.54 12.93 7.73
C VAL A 32 5.83 14.08 8.46
N THR A 33 5.24 15.01 7.71
CA THR A 33 4.50 16.12 8.28
C THR A 33 3.16 15.70 8.87
N MET A 34 2.47 14.77 8.24
CA MET A 34 1.10 14.39 8.58
C MET A 34 1.03 13.24 9.59
N VAL A 35 2.04 12.37 9.63
CA VAL A 35 2.04 11.17 10.46
C VAL A 35 3.05 11.32 11.59
N PRO A 36 2.60 11.33 12.85
CA PRO A 36 3.53 11.46 13.98
C PRO A 36 4.39 10.21 14.17
N ARG A 37 5.52 10.41 14.83
CA ARG A 37 6.33 9.31 15.34
C ARG A 37 5.72 8.81 16.64
N ASP A 38 4.98 7.72 16.54
CA ASP A 38 4.33 7.12 17.69
C ASP A 38 4.48 5.60 17.59
N SER A 39 5.11 5.01 18.62
CA SER A 39 5.33 3.55 18.66
C SER A 39 4.03 2.76 18.73
N ASP A 40 2.94 3.38 19.15
CA ASP A 40 1.62 2.73 19.23
C ASP A 40 0.90 2.69 17.89
N LEU A 41 1.41 3.41 16.88
CA LEU A 41 0.83 3.35 15.53
C LEU A 41 1.16 2.02 14.86
N LEU A 42 0.24 1.56 14.02
CA LEU A 42 0.48 0.43 13.14
C LEU A 42 1.59 0.75 12.12
N PRO A 43 2.22 -0.26 11.51
CA PRO A 43 3.20 -0.02 10.46
C PRO A 43 2.63 0.84 9.34
N PRO A 44 3.44 1.71 8.72
CA PRO A 44 2.98 2.53 7.60
C PRO A 44 2.65 1.67 6.39
N VAL A 45 1.69 2.13 5.59
CA VAL A 45 1.25 1.44 4.37
C VAL A 45 1.62 2.29 3.16
N ILE A 46 2.28 1.67 2.18
CA ILE A 46 2.62 2.30 0.91
C ILE A 46 1.74 1.68 -0.18
N LEU A 47 0.83 2.50 -0.72
CA LEU A 47 -0.07 2.11 -1.79
C LEU A 47 0.66 2.20 -3.13
N LEU A 48 0.69 1.10 -3.88
CA LEU A 48 1.38 0.97 -5.16
C LEU A 48 0.35 0.71 -6.25
N GLU A 49 -0.24 1.81 -6.75
CA GLU A 49 -1.39 1.73 -7.64
C GLU A 49 -1.10 2.27 -9.05
N THR A 50 -0.20 3.24 -9.19
CA THR A 50 0.06 3.92 -10.45
C THR A 50 1.37 3.41 -11.07
N THR A 51 1.33 3.04 -12.33
CA THR A 51 2.51 2.63 -13.10
C THR A 51 3.05 3.78 -13.95
N ALA A 52 4.30 3.67 -14.41
CA ALA A 52 4.98 4.76 -15.13
C ALA A 52 4.36 5.09 -16.49
N ASP A 53 3.62 4.17 -17.08
CA ASP A 53 2.89 4.41 -18.33
C ASP A 53 1.77 5.44 -18.20
N GLN A 54 1.34 5.73 -16.97
CA GLN A 54 0.35 6.77 -16.66
C GLN A 54 0.97 8.15 -16.46
N CYS A 55 2.31 8.25 -16.47
CA CYS A 55 2.99 9.53 -16.28
C CYS A 55 2.93 10.39 -17.56
N PRO A 56 2.81 11.74 -17.41
CA PRO A 56 2.82 12.64 -18.57
C PRO A 56 4.15 12.66 -19.31
N SER A 57 5.25 12.38 -18.62
CA SER A 57 6.58 12.25 -19.21
C SER A 57 7.10 10.83 -19.03
N ARG A 58 7.97 10.38 -19.93
CA ARG A 58 8.53 9.04 -19.86
C ARG A 58 9.40 8.88 -18.59
N VAL A 59 9.12 7.84 -17.84
CA VAL A 59 9.90 7.44 -16.66
C VAL A 59 10.36 5.99 -16.86
N SER A 60 11.66 5.75 -16.69
CA SER A 60 12.21 4.40 -16.83
C SER A 60 11.86 3.52 -15.63
N ASP A 61 11.85 2.21 -15.85
CA ASP A 61 11.63 1.25 -14.76
C ASP A 61 12.71 1.38 -13.68
N ALA A 62 13.95 1.64 -14.08
CA ALA A 62 15.05 1.87 -13.14
C ALA A 62 14.80 3.09 -12.25
N ALA A 63 14.25 4.17 -12.81
CA ALA A 63 13.88 5.36 -12.05
C ALA A 63 12.76 5.06 -11.06
N VAL A 64 11.73 4.33 -11.49
CA VAL A 64 10.64 3.92 -10.59
C VAL A 64 11.18 3.10 -9.42
N GLN A 65 12.04 2.12 -9.69
CA GLN A 65 12.63 1.28 -8.66
C GLN A 65 13.49 2.08 -7.67
N SER A 66 14.28 3.01 -8.19
CA SER A 66 15.14 3.88 -7.36
C SER A 66 14.30 4.78 -6.45
N GLU A 67 13.29 5.43 -6.99
CA GLU A 67 12.41 6.32 -6.21
C GLU A 67 11.59 5.55 -5.19
N LEU A 68 11.11 4.36 -5.54
CA LEU A 68 10.36 3.52 -4.61
C LEU A 68 11.26 3.07 -3.44
N THR A 69 12.48 2.64 -3.73
CA THR A 69 13.44 2.25 -2.69
C THR A 69 13.71 3.41 -1.74
N THR A 70 13.91 4.60 -2.28
CA THR A 70 14.13 5.82 -1.48
C THR A 70 12.92 6.10 -0.60
N LEU A 71 11.72 6.04 -1.16
CA LEU A 71 10.49 6.29 -0.42
C LEU A 71 10.31 5.30 0.73
N VAL A 72 10.48 4.01 0.47
CA VAL A 72 10.39 2.97 1.50
C VAL A 72 11.35 3.26 2.64
N ASN A 73 12.61 3.57 2.32
CA ASN A 73 13.63 3.85 3.33
C ASN A 73 13.27 5.10 4.16
N GLN A 74 12.79 6.16 3.54
CA GLN A 74 12.43 7.39 4.23
C GLN A 74 11.22 7.20 5.15
N ILE A 75 10.21 6.51 4.68
CA ILE A 75 8.99 6.22 5.47
C ILE A 75 9.33 5.32 6.66
N GLU A 76 10.15 4.30 6.46
CA GLU A 76 10.56 3.40 7.54
C GLU A 76 11.47 4.10 8.54
N ALA A 77 12.35 4.97 8.09
CA ALA A 77 13.21 5.75 8.99
C ALA A 77 12.39 6.67 9.90
N HIS A 78 11.31 7.26 9.37
CA HIS A 78 10.42 8.11 10.16
C HIS A 78 9.57 7.30 11.14
N SER A 79 8.95 6.21 10.69
CA SER A 79 8.04 5.42 11.52
C SER A 79 8.74 4.51 12.50
N GLY A 80 9.99 4.12 12.21
CA GLY A 80 10.72 3.12 13.00
C GLY A 80 10.23 1.70 12.80
N LYS A 81 9.40 1.45 11.79
CA LYS A 81 8.79 0.14 11.52
C LYS A 81 8.87 -0.19 10.04
N PRO A 82 8.99 -1.49 9.68
CA PRO A 82 8.89 -1.91 8.29
C PRO A 82 7.53 -1.52 7.71
N ALA A 83 7.52 -1.01 6.48
CA ALA A 83 6.30 -0.66 5.79
C ALA A 83 5.55 -1.90 5.31
N ILE A 84 4.23 -1.77 5.19
CA ILE A 84 3.40 -2.75 4.49
C ILE A 84 3.24 -2.24 3.06
N LEU A 85 3.52 -3.09 2.08
CA LEU A 85 3.37 -2.74 0.67
C LEU A 85 2.02 -3.22 0.15
N ALA A 86 1.30 -2.33 -0.51
CA ALA A 86 -0.03 -2.61 -1.03
C ALA A 86 -0.07 -2.44 -2.55
N PRO A 87 0.57 -3.36 -3.32
CA PRO A 87 0.57 -3.29 -4.77
C PRO A 87 -0.74 -3.80 -5.35
N VAL A 88 -1.26 -3.10 -6.36
CA VAL A 88 -2.26 -3.67 -7.25
C VAL A 88 -1.58 -4.66 -8.21
N GLU A 89 -2.36 -5.52 -8.85
CA GLU A 89 -1.84 -6.57 -9.72
C GLU A 89 -0.98 -6.00 -10.86
N GLU A 90 -1.38 -4.89 -11.47
CA GLU A 90 -0.66 -4.22 -12.53
C GLU A 90 0.70 -3.72 -12.08
N PHE A 91 0.79 -3.17 -10.87
CA PHE A 91 2.05 -2.69 -10.31
C PHE A 91 3.00 -3.86 -10.02
N GLU A 92 2.49 -4.93 -9.44
CA GLU A 92 3.28 -6.14 -9.18
C GLU A 92 3.80 -6.75 -10.48
N ALA A 93 2.98 -6.79 -11.53
CA ALA A 93 3.39 -7.29 -12.83
C ALA A 93 4.51 -6.45 -13.46
N ALA A 94 4.45 -5.12 -13.28
CA ALA A 94 5.42 -4.20 -13.90
C ALA A 94 6.74 -4.14 -13.13
N TYR A 95 6.70 -4.15 -11.79
CA TYR A 95 7.87 -3.83 -10.95
C TYR A 95 8.24 -4.88 -9.92
N ALA A 96 7.40 -5.88 -9.70
CA ALA A 96 7.63 -6.98 -8.77
C ALA A 96 8.09 -6.54 -7.36
N PRO A 97 7.37 -5.62 -6.68
CA PRO A 97 7.79 -5.16 -5.36
C PRO A 97 7.84 -6.28 -4.32
N SER A 98 7.00 -7.30 -4.44
CA SER A 98 7.00 -8.43 -3.50
C SER A 98 8.29 -9.26 -3.56
N ARG A 99 9.02 -9.22 -4.67
CA ARG A 99 10.33 -9.87 -4.79
C ARG A 99 11.46 -8.98 -4.32
N ARG A 100 11.34 -7.67 -4.56
CA ARG A 100 12.41 -6.71 -4.27
C ARG A 100 12.49 -6.34 -2.82
N PHE A 101 11.35 -6.31 -2.12
CA PHE A 101 11.28 -5.90 -0.73
C PHE A 101 10.75 -7.04 0.12
N ASP A 102 11.49 -7.38 1.16
CA ASP A 102 11.03 -8.35 2.16
C ASP A 102 10.13 -7.64 3.17
N ARG A 103 8.93 -7.30 2.72
CA ARG A 103 7.92 -6.58 3.51
C ARG A 103 6.60 -7.31 3.44
N GLN A 104 5.76 -7.09 4.45
CA GLN A 104 4.42 -7.64 4.46
C GLN A 104 3.57 -7.03 3.35
N LEU A 105 2.64 -7.79 2.83
CA LEU A 105 1.86 -7.43 1.66
C LEU A 105 0.39 -7.28 2.02
N TRP A 106 -0.20 -6.25 1.44
CA TRP A 106 -1.65 -6.04 1.45
C TRP A 106 -2.13 -6.07 0.02
N LEU A 107 -2.82 -7.16 -0.35
CA LEU A 107 -3.25 -7.38 -1.73
C LEU A 107 -4.73 -7.08 -1.89
N THR A 108 -5.15 -6.81 -3.11
CA THR A 108 -6.56 -6.51 -3.43
C THR A 108 -7.03 -7.39 -4.57
N ARG A 109 -8.11 -8.13 -4.32
CA ARG A 109 -8.84 -8.89 -5.35
C ARG A 109 -10.23 -9.19 -4.83
N SER A 110 -11.26 -8.90 -5.63
CA SER A 110 -12.65 -9.19 -5.26
C SER A 110 -12.97 -10.67 -5.46
N TRP A 111 -13.69 -11.26 -4.51
CA TRP A 111 -14.30 -12.58 -4.55
C TRP A 111 -13.36 -13.80 -4.50
N VAL A 112 -12.10 -13.64 -4.86
CA VAL A 112 -11.12 -14.73 -4.90
C VAL A 112 -9.86 -14.28 -4.17
N GLU A 113 -9.25 -15.21 -3.41
CA GLU A 113 -7.99 -14.94 -2.73
C GLU A 113 -6.91 -14.50 -3.74
N PRO A 114 -6.20 -13.39 -3.49
CA PRO A 114 -5.17 -12.91 -4.41
C PRO A 114 -3.95 -13.83 -4.43
N ASP A 115 -3.44 -14.08 -5.62
CA ASP A 115 -2.28 -14.93 -5.86
C ASP A 115 -1.22 -14.30 -6.76
N TYR A 116 -1.36 -13.00 -7.05
CA TYR A 116 -0.51 -12.33 -8.03
C TYR A 116 0.87 -11.92 -7.50
N ALA A 117 1.08 -11.98 -6.18
CA ALA A 117 2.37 -11.64 -5.58
C ALA A 117 3.26 -12.89 -5.44
N SER A 118 4.57 -12.67 -5.28
CA SER A 118 5.54 -13.76 -5.14
C SER A 118 5.55 -14.40 -3.75
N ARG A 119 4.87 -13.80 -2.78
CA ARG A 119 4.83 -14.25 -1.39
C ARG A 119 3.41 -14.15 -0.82
N PRO A 120 3.11 -14.86 0.28
CA PRO A 120 1.81 -14.76 0.94
C PRO A 120 1.51 -13.33 1.43
N TRP A 121 0.25 -12.95 1.37
CA TRP A 121 -0.23 -11.67 1.88
C TRP A 121 -0.45 -11.70 3.39
N LEU A 122 -0.31 -10.53 4.03
CA LEU A 122 -0.75 -10.31 5.41
C LEU A 122 -2.21 -9.88 5.45
N MET A 123 -2.58 -8.96 4.57
CA MET A 123 -3.94 -8.45 4.45
C MET A 123 -4.42 -8.55 3.01
N TRP A 124 -5.72 -8.75 2.87
CA TRP A 124 -6.39 -8.87 1.58
C TRP A 124 -7.67 -8.05 1.61
N THR A 125 -7.78 -7.05 0.72
CA THR A 125 -9.03 -6.35 0.49
C THR A 125 -9.91 -7.21 -0.41
N ALA A 126 -10.88 -7.88 0.20
CA ALA A 126 -11.69 -8.91 -0.47
C ALA A 126 -12.85 -8.33 -1.27
N ASN A 127 -13.39 -7.18 -0.84
CA ASN A 127 -14.52 -6.55 -1.52
C ASN A 127 -14.49 -5.04 -1.25
N ARG A 128 -14.31 -4.26 -2.30
CA ARG A 128 -14.28 -2.79 -2.21
C ARG A 128 -15.67 -2.16 -2.37
N TRP A 129 -16.63 -2.91 -2.85
CA TRP A 129 -17.93 -2.38 -3.28
C TRP A 129 -19.12 -3.08 -2.63
N TYR A 130 -18.89 -3.75 -1.50
CA TYR A 130 -19.96 -4.43 -0.78
C TYR A 130 -20.94 -3.39 -0.19
N LYS A 131 -22.22 -3.52 -0.57
CA LYS A 131 -23.30 -2.71 -0.01
C LYS A 131 -24.13 -3.58 0.93
N THR A 132 -24.37 -3.08 2.14
CA THR A 132 -25.30 -3.70 3.08
C THR A 132 -26.57 -2.86 3.18
N GLU A 133 -27.65 -3.45 3.67
CA GLU A 133 -28.88 -2.71 3.92
C GLU A 133 -28.69 -1.58 4.94
N ALA A 134 -27.72 -1.72 5.83
CA ALA A 134 -27.42 -0.74 6.86
C ALA A 134 -26.48 0.37 6.37
N ALA A 135 -25.84 0.21 5.22
CA ALA A 135 -24.88 1.17 4.71
C ALA A 135 -25.33 1.71 3.35
N GLN A 136 -25.39 3.03 3.23
CA GLN A 136 -25.72 3.70 1.96
C GLN A 136 -24.52 3.71 1.01
N GLU A 137 -23.30 3.56 1.54
CA GLU A 137 -22.05 3.52 0.78
C GLU A 137 -21.45 2.11 0.78
N PRO A 138 -20.71 1.74 -0.29
CA PRO A 138 -20.01 0.46 -0.33
C PRO A 138 -19.04 0.31 0.83
N LEU A 139 -19.04 -0.86 1.46
CA LEU A 139 -18.08 -1.23 2.48
C LEU A 139 -16.86 -1.89 1.84
N ARG A 140 -15.69 -1.64 2.43
CA ARG A 140 -14.45 -2.29 2.06
C ARG A 140 -14.12 -3.37 3.09
N TRP A 141 -14.07 -4.62 2.66
CA TRP A 141 -13.79 -5.76 3.53
C TRP A 141 -12.33 -6.16 3.42
N VAL A 142 -11.67 -6.21 4.56
CA VAL A 142 -10.27 -6.60 4.67
C VAL A 142 -10.16 -7.88 5.47
N VAL A 143 -9.44 -8.86 4.91
CA VAL A 143 -9.10 -10.10 5.59
C VAL A 143 -7.67 -10.01 6.08
N VAL A 144 -7.46 -10.27 7.36
CA VAL A 144 -6.13 -10.25 7.98
C VAL A 144 -5.72 -11.67 8.30
N ARG A 145 -4.53 -12.05 7.87
CA ARG A 145 -3.95 -13.35 8.18
C ARG A 145 -3.35 -13.29 9.59
N PRO A 146 -3.72 -14.20 10.47
CA PRO A 146 -3.18 -14.22 11.82
C PRO A 146 -1.69 -14.54 11.88
#